data_8b0962e79a64833448c97ef1ead6ebf1
#
_entry.id   8b0962e79a64833448c97ef1ead6ebf1
#
_cell.length_a   1.000
_cell.length_b   1.000
_cell.length_c   1.000
_cell.angle_alpha   90.00
_cell.angle_beta   90.00
_cell.angle_gamma   90.00
#
_symmetry.space_group_name_H-M   'P 1'
#
loop_
_entity.id
_entity.type
_entity.pdbx_description
1 polymer ?
#
loop_
_entity_poly.entity_id
_entity_poly.type
_entity_poly.pdbx_seq_one_letter_code
_entity_poly.pdbx_strand_id
1 'polypeptide(L)'
;MSNIMRKISLIQIRENQKAKVLEISGGRILQHRMMSMGIYPGREITKLSHFALRGPVAVRVGRSVLALGHGVATNISGTMGNPSG
;
A
#
# COMPACT_ATOMS: atom_id res chain seq x y z
N MET A 1 -23.96 -9.44 1.17
CA MET A 1 -23.57 -9.07 1.35
C MET A 1 -22.65 -8.92 1.31
N SER A 2 -22.08 -8.88 1.07
CA SER A 2 -21.33 -8.40 1.35
C SER A 2 -20.12 -8.29 0.83
N ASN A 3 -19.78 -7.45 0.13
CA ASN A 3 -18.50 -7.10 -0.26
C ASN A 3 -17.80 -6.49 0.85
N ILE A 4 -17.14 -7.26 1.55
CA ILE A 4 -16.39 -6.74 2.66
C ILE A 4 -15.05 -6.31 2.14
N MET A 5 -14.82 -5.01 2.16
CA MET A 5 -13.51 -4.49 1.84
C MET A 5 -12.84 -4.16 3.15
N ARG A 6 -11.72 -4.78 3.39
CA ARG A 6 -10.97 -4.54 4.60
C ARG A 6 -9.91 -3.51 4.38
N LYS A 7 -9.79 -2.61 5.34
CA LYS A 7 -8.71 -1.66 5.37
C LYS A 7 -7.56 -2.32 6.11
N ILE A 8 -6.48 -2.61 5.41
CA ILE A 8 -5.32 -3.20 6.05
C ILE A 8 -4.07 -2.42 5.67
N SER A 9 -3.10 -2.45 6.57
CA SER A 9 -1.83 -1.79 6.35
C SER A 9 -1.05 -2.51 5.26
N LEU A 10 -0.27 -1.75 4.51
CA LEU A 10 0.60 -2.31 3.50
C LEU A 10 1.51 -3.38 4.07
N ILE A 11 1.88 -3.26 5.34
CA ILE A 11 2.70 -4.25 6.00
C ILE A 11 2.02 -5.61 6.06
N GLN A 12 0.69 -5.61 6.21
CA GLN A 12 -0.08 -6.84 6.35
C GLN A 12 -0.51 -7.46 5.04
N ILE A 13 -0.35 -6.74 3.95
CA ILE A 13 -0.72 -7.26 2.64
C ILE A 13 0.31 -8.31 2.24
N ARG A 14 -0.15 -9.37 1.61
CA ARG A 14 0.74 -10.45 1.19
C ARG A 14 1.56 -10.04 -0.03
N GLU A 15 2.70 -10.71 -0.19
CA GLU A 15 3.52 -10.49 -1.36
C GLU A 15 2.75 -10.85 -2.62
N ASN A 16 2.98 -10.07 -3.65
CA ASN A 16 2.36 -10.21 -4.96
C ASN A 16 0.86 -9.94 -4.96
N GLN A 17 0.38 -9.31 -3.90
CA GLN A 17 -1.03 -8.96 -3.78
C GLN A 17 -1.26 -7.52 -4.20
N LYS A 18 -2.32 -7.30 -4.95
CA LYS A 18 -2.73 -5.95 -5.33
C LYS A 18 -3.65 -5.38 -4.28
N ALA A 19 -3.56 -4.08 -4.12
CA ALA A 19 -4.45 -3.38 -3.21
C ALA A 19 -4.69 -1.98 -3.74
N LYS A 20 -5.86 -1.44 -3.43
CA LYS A 20 -6.15 -0.06 -3.75
C LYS A 20 -5.85 0.78 -2.53
N VAL A 21 -5.05 1.81 -2.68
CA VAL A 21 -4.71 2.68 -1.58
C VAL A 21 -5.98 3.35 -1.09
N LEU A 22 -6.23 3.27 0.20
CA LEU A 22 -7.39 3.88 0.80
C LEU A 22 -7.01 5.15 1.53
N GLU A 23 -5.94 5.08 2.29
CA GLU A 23 -5.59 6.17 3.17
C GLU A 23 -4.10 6.17 3.45
N ILE A 24 -3.53 7.37 3.58
CA ILE A 24 -2.14 7.53 3.99
C ILE A 24 -2.17 8.39 5.24
N SER A 25 -1.83 7.79 6.37
CA SER A 25 -1.74 8.53 7.62
C SER A 25 -0.32 9.04 7.80
N GLY A 26 -0.09 9.79 8.86
CA GLY A 26 1.25 10.29 9.13
C GLY A 26 1.47 11.74 8.76
N GLY A 27 0.41 12.43 8.36
CA GLY A 27 0.51 13.85 8.14
C GLY A 27 0.66 14.27 6.69
N ARG A 28 0.56 15.57 6.50
CA ARG A 28 0.49 16.13 5.15
C ARG A 28 1.78 15.98 4.37
N ILE A 29 2.90 16.10 5.04
CA ILE A 29 4.18 16.00 4.37
C ILE A 29 4.37 14.60 3.79
N LEU A 30 4.02 13.58 4.57
CA LEU A 30 4.15 12.22 4.08
C LEU A 30 3.16 11.98 2.94
N GLN A 31 1.95 12.50 3.05
CA GLN A 31 0.97 12.35 1.98
C GLN A 31 1.48 12.96 0.69
N HIS A 32 2.08 14.14 0.76
CA HIS A 32 2.62 14.79 -0.44
C HIS A 32 3.78 14.00 -1.03
N ARG A 33 4.65 13.47 -0.18
CA ARG A 33 5.76 12.66 -0.66
C ARG A 33 5.26 11.41 -1.38
N MET A 34 4.26 10.77 -0.81
CA MET A 34 3.71 9.58 -1.42
C MET A 34 3.03 9.92 -2.75
N MET A 35 2.31 11.02 -2.77
CA MET A 35 1.66 11.45 -4.00
C MET A 35 2.68 11.69 -5.11
N SER A 36 3.82 12.29 -4.79
CA SER A 36 4.84 12.55 -5.79
C SER A 36 5.45 11.25 -6.32
N MET A 37 5.30 10.17 -5.60
CA MET A 37 5.74 8.84 -6.05
C MET A 37 4.64 8.06 -6.73
N GLY A 38 3.46 8.66 -6.86
CA GLY A 38 2.33 7.98 -7.49
C GLY A 38 1.46 7.20 -6.52
N ILE A 39 1.69 7.33 -5.22
CA ILE A 39 0.89 6.63 -4.22
C ILE A 39 -0.09 7.62 -3.60
N TYR A 40 -1.36 7.38 -3.84
CA TYR A 40 -2.42 8.27 -3.35
C TYR A 40 -3.72 7.46 -3.27
N PRO A 41 -4.68 7.94 -2.50
CA PRO A 41 -5.97 7.22 -2.39
C PRO A 41 -6.60 6.95 -3.73
N GLY A 42 -7.01 5.72 -3.95
CA GLY A 42 -7.60 5.30 -5.21
C GLY A 42 -6.62 4.63 -6.16
N ARG A 43 -5.32 4.77 -5.91
CA ARG A 43 -4.32 4.16 -6.78
C ARG A 43 -4.15 2.69 -6.43
N GLU A 44 -4.07 1.86 -7.46
CA GLU A 44 -3.77 0.45 -7.25
C GLU A 44 -2.27 0.24 -7.18
N ILE A 45 -1.83 -0.51 -6.20
CA ILE A 45 -0.43 -0.85 -6.05
C ILE A 45 -0.32 -2.35 -5.81
N THR A 46 0.87 -2.90 -6.05
CA THR A 46 1.14 -4.30 -5.80
C THR A 46 2.29 -4.41 -4.83
N LYS A 47 2.08 -5.13 -3.75
CA LYS A 47 3.18 -5.40 -2.82
C LYS A 47 4.04 -6.50 -3.42
N LEU A 48 5.32 -6.24 -3.58
CA LEU A 48 6.22 -7.22 -4.19
C LEU A 48 6.94 -8.06 -3.14
N SER A 49 7.45 -7.42 -2.12
CA SER A 49 8.19 -8.15 -1.10
C SER A 49 8.27 -7.34 0.18
N HIS A 50 8.65 -8.03 1.24
CA HIS A 50 8.81 -7.42 2.55
C HIS A 50 10.08 -8.02 3.14
N PHE A 51 11.14 -7.23 3.18
CA PHE A 51 12.43 -7.71 3.64
C PHE A 51 12.50 -7.68 5.16
N ALA A 52 12.40 -8.80 5.79
CA ALA A 52 12.44 -8.93 7.25
C ALA A 52 11.24 -8.27 7.91
N LEU A 53 11.10 -8.47 9.21
CA LEU A 53 9.95 -7.98 9.95
C LEU A 53 9.80 -6.46 9.93
N ARG A 54 10.91 -5.77 10.04
CA ARG A 54 10.89 -4.31 10.05
C ARG A 54 11.67 -3.70 8.91
N GLY A 55 11.88 -4.50 7.90
CA GLY A 55 12.60 -4.02 6.74
C GLY A 55 11.71 -3.27 5.78
N PRO A 56 12.29 -2.79 4.71
CA PRO A 56 11.53 -2.07 3.71
C PRO A 56 10.55 -2.98 2.96
N VAL A 57 9.53 -2.35 2.42
CA VAL A 57 8.52 -3.03 1.63
C VAL A 57 8.66 -2.56 0.20
N ALA A 58 8.82 -3.48 -0.73
CA ALA A 58 8.91 -3.12 -2.14
C ALA A 58 7.51 -3.18 -2.75
N VAL A 59 7.15 -2.12 -3.45
CA VAL A 59 5.84 -2.05 -4.09
C VAL A 59 5.99 -1.62 -5.53
N ARG A 60 5.10 -2.10 -6.37
CA ARG A 60 5.02 -1.66 -7.75
C ARG A 60 3.88 -0.66 -7.86
N VAL A 61 4.20 0.49 -8.45
CA VAL A 61 3.22 1.54 -8.69
C VAL A 61 3.34 1.90 -10.16
N GLY A 62 2.35 1.51 -10.95
CA GLY A 62 2.47 1.68 -12.39
C GLY A 62 3.64 0.88 -12.92
N ARG A 63 4.61 1.56 -13.49
CA ARG A 63 5.81 0.92 -14.02
C ARG A 63 7.01 1.02 -13.09
N SER A 64 6.81 1.67 -11.96
CA SER A 64 7.91 1.91 -11.03
C SER A 64 7.89 0.92 -9.89
N VAL A 65 9.07 0.61 -9.38
CA VAL A 65 9.20 -0.20 -8.19
C VAL A 65 9.85 0.69 -7.13
N LEU A 66 9.20 0.77 -5.99
CA LEU A 66 9.63 1.64 -4.90
C LEU A 66 9.90 0.80 -3.67
N ALA A 67 10.90 1.22 -2.89
CA ALA A 67 11.17 0.60 -1.60
C ALA A 67 10.73 1.59 -0.53
N LEU A 68 9.78 1.19 0.28
CA LEU A 68 9.23 2.04 1.33
C LEU A 68 9.70 1.53 2.68
N GLY A 69 10.23 2.44 3.50
CA GLY A 69 10.64 2.05 4.84
C GLY A 69 9.46 1.53 5.64
N HIS A 70 9.76 0.76 6.67
CA HIS A 70 8.72 0.13 7.48
C HIS A 70 7.73 1.16 8.04
N GLY A 71 8.25 2.27 8.57
CA GLY A 71 7.38 3.29 9.14
C GLY A 71 6.43 3.89 8.13
N VAL A 72 6.94 4.16 6.93
CA VAL A 72 6.11 4.71 5.87
C VAL A 72 5.06 3.68 5.45
N ALA A 73 5.48 2.44 5.27
CA ALA A 73 4.56 1.39 4.84
C ALA A 73 3.45 1.15 5.86
N THR A 74 3.75 1.32 7.14
CA THR A 74 2.76 1.18 8.19
C THR A 74 1.65 2.21 8.03
N ASN A 75 1.97 3.38 7.52
CA ASN A 75 1.01 4.47 7.38
C ASN A 75 0.17 4.39 6.11
N ILE A 76 0.43 3.42 5.25
CA ILE A 76 -0.35 3.26 4.02
C ILE A 76 -1.33 2.12 4.22
N SER A 77 -2.61 2.42 4.06
CA SER A 77 -3.65 1.42 4.17
C SER A 77 -4.32 1.23 2.83
N GLY A 78 -4.68 0.01 2.55
CA GLY A 78 -5.36 -0.29 1.31
C GLY A 78 -6.51 -1.23 1.54
N THR A 79 -7.32 -1.38 0.52
CA THR A 79 -8.39 -2.36 0.53
C THR A 79 -8.07 -3.44 -0.47
N MET A 80 -8.25 -4.67 -0.05
CA MET A 80 -8.16 -5.79 -0.96
C MET A 80 -9.56 -6.23 -1.20
N GLY A 81 -10.17 -5.62 -2.18
CA GLY A 81 -11.52 -5.98 -2.50
C GLY A 81 -11.60 -7.43 -2.89
N ASN A 82 -12.79 -7.95 -2.87
CA ASN A 82 -13.00 -9.31 -3.30
C ASN A 82 -12.88 -9.37 -4.82
N PRO A 83 -11.84 -9.98 -5.33
CA PRO A 83 -11.63 -9.99 -6.76
C PRO A 83 -12.66 -10.83 -7.51
N SER A 84 -13.31 -11.73 -6.83
CA SER A 84 -14.25 -12.56 -7.51
C SER A 84 -15.56 -11.86 -7.71
N GLY A 85 -15.58 -10.71 -7.20
CA GLY A 85 -16.80 -9.91 -7.29
C GLY A 85 -17.42 -10.19 -8.48
#